data_4f8ca8b114aecc1d688eb2d4d0da2748
#
_entry.id   4f8ca8b114aecc1d688eb2d4d0da2748
#
_cell.length_a   1.000
_cell.length_b   1.000
_cell.length_c   1.000
_cell.angle_alpha   90.00
_cell.angle_beta   90.00
_cell.angle_gamma   90.00
#
_symmetry.space_group_name_H-M   'P 1'
#
loop_
_entity.id
_entity.type
_entity.pdbx_description
1 polymer ?
#
loop_
_entity_poly.entity_id
_entity_poly.type
_entity_poly.pdbx_seq_one_letter_code
_entity_poly.pdbx_strand_id
1 'polypeptide(L)'
;MTTVNVRYMVDDVEAALAFYTTHLGFTLLSKTAPAFADVERNGLRLLLSGPTSSAGRPMPDGRRPGPGGWNRIHLIVEDLSSEVNRLRAAGVHFRNDIVTGPGGAQILLDDPAGNPIELFQPAKR
;
A
#
# COMPACT_ATOMS: atom_id res chain seq x y z
N MET A 1 -11.96 -22.67 3.28
CA MET A 1 -11.20 -21.94 2.24
C MET A 1 -10.08 -21.15 2.89
N THR A 2 -8.89 -21.23 2.33
CA THR A 2 -7.72 -20.49 2.83
C THR A 2 -7.59 -19.16 2.09
N THR A 3 -7.33 -18.08 2.82
CA THR A 3 -7.15 -16.76 2.26
C THR A 3 -5.75 -16.25 2.59
N VAL A 4 -5.11 -15.61 1.62
CA VAL A 4 -3.82 -14.97 1.83
C VAL A 4 -4.03 -13.46 1.90
N ASN A 5 -3.54 -12.85 2.98
CA ASN A 5 -3.64 -11.42 3.20
C ASN A 5 -2.24 -10.82 3.28
N VAL A 6 -2.15 -9.50 3.06
CA VAL A 6 -0.92 -8.73 3.30
C VAL A 6 -1.19 -7.76 4.45
N ARG A 7 -0.24 -7.65 5.37
CA ARG A 7 -0.32 -6.69 6.47
C ARG A 7 0.69 -5.58 6.26
N TYR A 8 0.20 -4.34 6.29
CA TYR A 8 1.05 -3.16 6.33
C TYR A 8 0.93 -2.49 7.70
N MET A 9 2.06 -2.31 8.36
CA MET A 9 2.10 -1.51 9.58
C MET A 9 2.01 -0.04 9.18
N VAL A 10 1.15 0.72 9.88
CA VAL A 10 0.95 2.14 9.61
C VAL A 10 0.96 2.91 10.93
N ASP A 11 1.28 4.20 10.85
CA ASP A 11 1.31 5.05 12.05
C ASP A 11 -0.07 5.57 12.40
N ASP A 12 -0.86 5.90 11.37
CA ASP A 12 -2.19 6.48 11.48
C ASP A 12 -3.14 5.69 10.55
N VAL A 13 -3.99 4.88 11.15
CA VAL A 13 -4.91 4.01 10.40
C VAL A 13 -5.91 4.83 9.57
N GLU A 14 -6.40 5.94 10.11
CA GLU A 14 -7.35 6.80 9.37
C GLU A 14 -6.70 7.41 8.12
N ALA A 15 -5.48 7.90 8.24
CA ALA A 15 -4.73 8.46 7.10
C ALA A 15 -4.46 7.38 6.05
N ALA A 16 -4.06 6.18 6.48
CA ALA A 16 -3.82 5.06 5.58
C ALA A 16 -5.10 4.65 4.86
N LEU A 17 -6.20 4.50 5.60
CA LEU A 17 -7.51 4.16 5.03
C LEU A 17 -7.92 5.15 3.95
N ALA A 18 -7.82 6.45 4.24
CA ALA A 18 -8.15 7.50 3.28
C ALA A 18 -7.29 7.40 2.02
N PHE A 19 -6.00 7.15 2.18
CA PHE A 19 -5.06 7.03 1.07
C PHE A 19 -5.43 5.87 0.14
N TYR A 20 -5.58 4.66 0.68
CA TYR A 20 -5.85 3.47 -0.12
C TYR A 20 -7.22 3.52 -0.79
N THR A 21 -8.23 4.04 -0.12
CA THR A 21 -9.58 4.11 -0.69
C THR A 21 -9.73 5.26 -1.68
N THR A 22 -9.09 6.40 -1.45
CA THR A 22 -9.20 7.56 -2.33
C THR A 22 -8.29 7.45 -3.55
N HIS A 23 -7.06 6.95 -3.39
CA HIS A 23 -6.05 7.03 -4.43
C HIS A 23 -5.76 5.72 -5.15
N LEU A 24 -5.94 4.59 -4.50
CA LEU A 24 -5.53 3.30 -5.05
C LEU A 24 -6.67 2.32 -5.32
N GLY A 25 -7.91 2.77 -5.27
CA GLY A 25 -9.05 1.96 -5.68
C GLY A 25 -9.40 0.82 -4.73
N PHE A 26 -8.97 0.89 -3.48
CA PHE A 26 -9.36 -0.10 -2.47
C PHE A 26 -10.73 0.24 -1.90
N THR A 27 -11.42 -0.80 -1.43
CA THR A 27 -12.73 -0.70 -0.77
C THR A 27 -12.58 -1.07 0.70
N LEU A 28 -13.16 -0.27 1.59
CA LEU A 28 -13.15 -0.56 3.02
C LEU A 28 -13.98 -1.81 3.30
N LEU A 29 -13.40 -2.78 4.02
CA LEU A 29 -14.12 -3.97 4.50
C LEU A 29 -14.57 -3.79 5.94
N SER A 30 -13.64 -3.47 6.85
CA SER A 30 -13.97 -3.22 8.26
C SER A 30 -13.00 -2.24 8.88
N LYS A 31 -13.42 -1.63 9.99
CA LYS A 31 -12.61 -0.65 10.71
C LYS A 31 -12.86 -0.76 12.21
N THR A 32 -11.78 -0.84 12.97
CA THR A 32 -11.77 -0.73 14.44
C THR A 32 -10.76 0.35 14.80
N ALA A 33 -11.17 1.61 14.59
CA ALA A 33 -10.28 2.75 14.83
C ALA A 33 -10.01 2.92 16.32
N PRO A 34 -8.82 3.38 16.68
CA PRO A 34 -7.69 3.75 15.83
C PRO A 34 -6.74 2.59 15.51
N ALA A 35 -7.04 1.37 15.94
CA ALA A 35 -6.08 0.28 15.91
C ALA A 35 -5.93 -0.38 14.55
N PHE A 36 -7.03 -0.50 13.77
CA PHE A 36 -7.06 -1.39 12.63
C PHE A 36 -8.13 -1.00 11.61
N ALA A 37 -7.81 -1.24 10.35
CA ALA A 37 -8.78 -1.28 9.25
C ALA A 37 -8.30 -2.30 8.22
N ASP A 38 -9.21 -2.86 7.44
CA ASP A 38 -8.83 -3.67 6.29
C ASP A 38 -9.57 -3.23 5.05
N VAL A 39 -8.87 -3.31 3.95
CA VAL A 39 -9.33 -2.87 2.64
C VAL A 39 -9.06 -3.95 1.60
N GLU A 40 -9.78 -3.90 0.48
CA GLU A 40 -9.68 -4.93 -0.54
C GLU A 40 -9.66 -4.30 -1.93
N ARG A 41 -8.85 -4.87 -2.81
CA ARG A 41 -8.81 -4.56 -4.23
C ARG A 41 -8.48 -5.82 -5.02
N ASN A 42 -9.40 -6.23 -5.91
CA ASN A 42 -9.18 -7.34 -6.85
C ASN A 42 -8.67 -8.62 -6.18
N GLY A 43 -9.24 -8.97 -5.03
CA GLY A 43 -8.87 -10.18 -4.29
C GLY A 43 -7.73 -10.00 -3.29
N LEU A 44 -6.99 -8.89 -3.34
CA LEU A 44 -6.01 -8.58 -2.31
C LEU A 44 -6.70 -7.93 -1.12
N ARG A 45 -6.60 -8.57 0.04
CA ARG A 45 -7.01 -7.98 1.31
C ARG A 45 -5.79 -7.44 2.02
N LEU A 46 -5.77 -6.14 2.26
CA LEU A 46 -4.67 -5.43 2.91
C LEU A 46 -5.09 -5.05 4.32
N LEU A 47 -4.30 -5.51 5.30
CA LEU A 47 -4.56 -5.25 6.71
C LEU A 47 -3.74 -4.04 7.15
N LEU A 48 -4.42 -2.93 7.46
CA LEU A 48 -3.77 -1.70 7.91
C LEU A 48 -3.75 -1.71 9.44
N SER A 49 -2.58 -1.96 10.01
CA SER A 49 -2.42 -2.21 11.44
C SER A 49 -1.62 -1.11 12.10
N GLY A 50 -2.25 -0.39 13.02
CA GLY A 50 -1.64 0.71 13.74
C GLY A 50 -0.84 0.26 14.96
N PRO A 51 -0.19 1.22 15.66
CA PRO A 51 0.66 0.90 16.82
C PRO A 51 -0.10 0.24 17.98
N THR A 52 -1.39 0.51 18.10
CA THR A 52 -2.21 -0.04 19.20
C THR A 52 -2.89 -1.36 18.84
N SER A 53 -2.70 -1.86 17.62
CA SER A 53 -3.21 -3.17 17.20
C SER A 53 -2.42 -4.29 17.84
N SER A 54 -2.98 -5.51 17.82
CA SER A 54 -2.26 -6.69 18.30
C SER A 54 -0.98 -6.93 17.50
N ALA A 55 -0.99 -6.63 16.21
CA ALA A 55 0.18 -6.77 15.35
C ALA A 55 1.26 -5.70 15.63
N GLY A 56 0.91 -4.62 16.29
CA GLY A 56 1.84 -3.56 16.66
C GLY A 56 2.56 -3.79 17.99
N ARG A 57 2.31 -4.90 18.67
CA ARG A 57 2.96 -5.20 19.96
C ARG A 57 4.47 -5.35 19.81
N PRO A 58 5.25 -4.89 20.81
CA PRO A 58 6.70 -5.12 20.81
C PRO A 58 7.03 -6.61 20.75
N MET A 59 8.13 -6.92 20.09
CA MET A 59 8.68 -8.28 20.09
C MET A 59 9.30 -8.59 21.45
N PRO A 60 9.56 -9.88 21.75
CA PRO A 60 10.19 -10.26 23.02
C PRO A 60 11.53 -9.57 23.27
N ASP A 61 12.26 -9.20 22.21
CA ASP A 61 13.54 -8.48 22.31
C ASP A 61 13.39 -6.94 22.36
N GLY A 62 12.15 -6.44 22.43
CA GLY A 62 11.85 -5.01 22.53
C GLY A 62 11.72 -4.29 21.20
N ARG A 63 12.03 -4.93 20.08
CA ARG A 63 11.83 -4.30 18.76
C ARG A 63 10.33 -4.13 18.47
N ARG A 64 9.97 -3.01 17.85
CA ARG A 64 8.58 -2.70 17.51
C ARG A 64 8.36 -2.86 16.02
N PRO A 65 7.27 -3.55 15.61
CA PRO A 65 6.87 -3.55 14.20
C PRO A 65 6.56 -2.12 13.75
N GLY A 66 7.00 -1.78 12.56
CA GLY A 66 6.78 -0.45 12.00
C GLY A 66 6.70 -0.47 10.48
N PRO A 67 6.30 0.66 9.87
CA PRO A 67 6.18 0.77 8.41
C PRO A 67 7.53 0.91 7.71
N GLY A 68 7.51 0.84 6.37
CA GLY A 68 8.67 1.08 5.53
C GLY A 68 9.20 -0.16 4.86
N GLY A 69 10.47 -0.12 4.50
CA GLY A 69 11.14 -1.23 3.84
C GLY A 69 11.01 -1.21 2.32
N TRP A 70 11.26 -2.35 1.68
CA TRP A 70 11.26 -2.49 0.22
C TRP A 70 10.29 -3.56 -0.29
N ASN A 71 9.83 -4.46 0.57
CA ASN A 71 8.78 -5.41 0.21
C ASN A 71 7.49 -4.62 0.00
N ARG A 72 6.78 -4.94 -1.08
CA ARG A 72 5.63 -4.12 -1.48
C ARG A 72 4.56 -4.92 -2.20
N ILE A 73 3.36 -4.40 -2.12
CA ILE A 73 2.28 -4.88 -2.98
C ILE A 73 2.51 -4.36 -4.39
N HIS A 74 2.11 -5.16 -5.37
CA HIS A 74 2.31 -4.90 -6.79
C HIS A 74 0.94 -4.79 -7.45
N LEU A 75 0.59 -3.59 -7.89
CA LEU A 75 -0.72 -3.30 -8.48
C LEU A 75 -0.56 -3.12 -9.99
N ILE A 76 -1.28 -3.92 -10.76
CA ILE A 76 -1.27 -3.79 -12.22
C ILE A 76 -2.23 -2.67 -12.63
N VAL A 77 -1.76 -1.79 -13.49
CA VAL A 77 -2.53 -0.68 -14.05
C VAL A 77 -2.46 -0.72 -15.58
N GLU A 78 -3.47 -0.16 -16.24
CA GLU A 78 -3.53 -0.13 -17.70
C GLU A 78 -2.71 1.00 -18.31
N ASP A 79 -2.65 2.15 -17.64
CA ASP A 79 -1.96 3.35 -18.11
C ASP A 79 -1.15 3.96 -16.96
N LEU A 80 0.12 3.57 -16.88
CA LEU A 80 0.99 3.98 -15.78
C LEU A 80 1.21 5.49 -15.77
N SER A 81 1.41 6.11 -16.95
CA SER A 81 1.66 7.55 -17.02
C SER A 81 0.48 8.36 -16.50
N SER A 82 -0.76 7.98 -16.85
CA SER A 82 -1.97 8.62 -16.35
C SER A 82 -2.10 8.49 -14.84
N GLU A 83 -1.83 7.29 -14.30
CA GLU A 83 -1.88 7.05 -12.86
C GLU A 83 -0.84 7.89 -12.12
N VAL A 84 0.39 7.95 -12.63
CA VAL A 84 1.45 8.76 -12.04
C VAL A 84 1.09 10.24 -12.04
N ASN A 85 0.57 10.75 -13.14
CA ASN A 85 0.18 12.16 -13.24
C ASN A 85 -0.93 12.49 -12.23
N ARG A 86 -1.93 11.62 -12.12
CA ARG A 86 -3.03 11.79 -11.17
C ARG A 86 -2.55 11.80 -9.72
N LEU A 87 -1.67 10.86 -9.38
CA LEU A 87 -1.15 10.72 -8.02
C LEU A 87 -0.18 11.85 -7.64
N ARG A 88 0.65 12.31 -8.59
CA ARG A 88 1.51 13.47 -8.37
C ARG A 88 0.70 14.73 -8.13
N ALA A 89 -0.37 14.94 -8.90
CA ALA A 89 -1.26 16.08 -8.70
C ALA A 89 -1.94 16.04 -7.32
N ALA A 90 -2.15 14.86 -6.76
CA ALA A 90 -2.72 14.67 -5.42
C ALA A 90 -1.66 14.78 -4.30
N GLY A 91 -0.39 15.01 -4.62
CA GLY A 91 0.68 15.18 -3.64
C GLY A 91 1.29 13.87 -3.14
N VAL A 92 1.05 12.75 -3.81
CA VAL A 92 1.61 11.46 -3.42
C VAL A 92 3.12 11.46 -3.64
N HIS A 93 3.87 10.92 -2.66
CA HIS A 93 5.33 10.82 -2.74
C HIS A 93 5.75 9.59 -3.53
N PHE A 94 6.67 9.79 -4.49
CA PHE A 94 7.28 8.71 -5.26
C PHE A 94 8.74 8.53 -4.86
N ARG A 95 9.21 7.28 -4.81
CA ARG A 95 10.61 6.97 -4.50
C ARG A 95 11.52 7.11 -5.72
N ASN A 96 10.96 7.00 -6.93
CA ASN A 96 11.71 7.04 -8.18
C ASN A 96 10.86 7.57 -9.32
N ASP A 97 11.42 7.56 -10.52
CA ASP A 97 10.72 7.80 -11.77
C ASP A 97 10.34 6.46 -12.41
N ILE A 98 9.55 6.52 -13.48
CA ILE A 98 9.14 5.31 -14.21
C ILE A 98 10.38 4.58 -14.76
N VAL A 99 10.48 3.29 -14.44
CA VAL A 99 11.53 2.40 -14.93
C VAL A 99 10.91 1.47 -15.95
N THR A 100 11.50 1.39 -17.14
CA THR A 100 11.02 0.52 -18.22
C THR A 100 11.98 -0.65 -18.40
N GLY A 101 11.42 -1.84 -18.49
CA GLY A 101 12.16 -3.07 -18.75
C GLY A 101 11.42 -3.95 -19.74
N PRO A 102 11.94 -5.18 -20.04
CA PRO A 102 11.30 -6.08 -20.99
C PRO A 102 9.89 -6.50 -20.60
N GLY A 103 9.61 -6.61 -19.31
CA GLY A 103 8.30 -7.03 -18.80
C GLY A 103 7.25 -5.94 -18.75
N GLY A 104 7.65 -4.68 -18.81
CA GLY A 104 6.74 -3.53 -18.71
C GLY A 104 7.40 -2.33 -18.07
N ALA A 105 6.58 -1.48 -17.48
CA ALA A 105 7.02 -0.26 -16.81
C ALA A 105 6.50 -0.22 -15.38
N GLN A 106 7.26 0.35 -14.47
CA GLN A 106 6.95 0.36 -13.05
C GLN A 106 7.42 1.61 -12.35
N ILE A 107 6.83 1.91 -11.21
CA ILE A 107 7.23 3.00 -10.33
C ILE A 107 6.89 2.64 -8.89
N LEU A 108 7.66 3.18 -7.94
CA LEU A 108 7.41 3.02 -6.50
C LEU A 108 6.87 4.31 -5.91
N LEU A 109 5.84 4.18 -5.12
CA LEU A 109 5.28 5.28 -4.34
C LEU A 109 5.13 4.87 -2.88
N ASP A 110 4.97 5.85 -2.00
CA ASP A 110 4.79 5.62 -0.57
C ASP A 110 3.37 5.93 -0.13
N ASP A 111 2.85 5.11 0.79
CA ASP A 111 1.66 5.46 1.55
C ASP A 111 2.01 6.51 2.62
N PRO A 112 1.04 7.06 3.39
CA PRO A 112 1.34 8.08 4.40
C PRO A 112 2.31 7.64 5.50
N ALA A 113 2.45 6.35 5.74
CA ALA A 113 3.38 5.82 6.74
C ALA A 113 4.79 5.51 6.16
N GLY A 114 4.95 5.63 4.84
CA GLY A 114 6.21 5.30 4.17
C GLY A 114 6.31 3.86 3.70
N ASN A 115 5.20 3.13 3.63
CA ASN A 115 5.19 1.79 3.03
C ASN A 115 5.19 1.91 1.51
N PRO A 116 6.01 1.09 0.81
CA PRO A 116 6.06 1.16 -0.65
C PRO A 116 4.91 0.42 -1.32
N ILE A 117 4.46 0.99 -2.43
CA ILE A 117 3.53 0.34 -3.37
C ILE A 117 4.16 0.44 -4.75
N GLU A 118 4.13 -0.65 -5.50
CA GLU A 118 4.56 -0.63 -6.90
C GLU A 118 3.35 -0.60 -7.82
N LEU A 119 3.35 0.36 -8.75
CA LEU A 119 2.41 0.34 -9.87
C LEU A 119 3.15 -0.22 -11.09
N PHE A 120 2.52 -1.16 -11.78
CA PHE A 120 3.14 -1.87 -12.89
C PHE A 120 2.20 -1.92 -14.09
N GLN A 121 2.72 -1.51 -15.24
CA GLN A 121 2.01 -1.65 -16.52
C GLN A 121 2.73 -2.74 -17.33
N PRO A 122 2.06 -3.88 -17.60
CA PRO A 122 2.67 -4.94 -18.40
C PRO A 122 3.01 -4.46 -19.82
N ALA A 123 4.07 -5.00 -20.37
CA ALA A 123 4.44 -4.74 -21.76
C ALA A 123 3.33 -5.23 -22.69
N LYS A 124 3.08 -4.48 -23.76
CA LYS A 124 2.13 -4.90 -24.80
C LYS A 124 2.71 -6.06 -25.58
N ARG A 125 1.84 -6.97 -25.92
CA ARG A 125 2.19 -8.12 -26.75
C ARG A 125 1.81 -7.87 -28.19
#